data_62b879975758f83752e7c135c330b731
#
_entry.id   62b879975758f83752e7c135c330b731
#
_cell.length_a   1.000
_cell.length_b   1.000
_cell.length_c   1.000
_cell.angle_alpha   90.00
_cell.angle_beta   90.00
_cell.angle_gamma   90.00
#
_symmetry.space_group_name_H-M   'P 1'
#
loop_
_entity.id
_entity.type
_entity.pdbx_description
1 polymer ?
#
loop_
_entity_poly.entity_id
_entity_poly.type
_entity_poly.pdbx_seq_one_letter_code
_entity_poly.pdbx_strand_id
1 'polypeptide(L)' 'MGEQKHNLYVIAGCNGAGKTTASFTVLPEMLDCREFVNADEIAAGLSPFNPEGVAIQAGRLMIERIIHLLKEGETFAFET' A
#
# COMPACT_ATOMS: atom_id res chain seq x y z
N MET A 1 -12.27 -23.98 -15.17
CA MET A 1 -11.62 -22.70 -14.95
C MET A 1 -12.17 -22.03 -13.71
N GLY A 2 -11.35 -21.81 -12.73
CA GLY A 2 -11.79 -21.17 -11.53
C GLY A 2 -11.81 -19.66 -11.66
N GLU A 3 -12.66 -19.03 -10.90
CA GLU A 3 -12.66 -17.58 -10.82
C GLU A 3 -11.48 -17.13 -10.01
N GLN A 4 -10.83 -16.08 -10.47
CA GLN A 4 -9.77 -15.45 -9.69
C GLN A 4 -10.41 -14.59 -8.62
N LYS A 5 -9.94 -14.76 -7.40
CA LYS A 5 -10.41 -13.92 -6.30
C LYS A 5 -9.48 -12.73 -6.16
N HIS A 6 -10.09 -11.56 -6.16
CA HIS A 6 -9.36 -10.31 -5.97
C HIS A 6 -9.72 -9.80 -4.59
N ASN A 7 -8.72 -9.64 -3.75
CA ASN A 7 -8.93 -9.21 -2.38
C ASN A 7 -8.34 -7.83 -2.16
N LEU A 8 -9.05 -7.04 -1.38
CA LEU A 8 -8.58 -5.74 -0.96
C LEU A 8 -8.41 -5.77 0.55
N TYR A 9 -7.22 -5.48 1.01
CA TYR A 9 -6.93 -5.39 2.43
C TYR A 9 -6.67 -3.95 2.81
N VAL A 10 -7.27 -3.53 3.91
CA VAL A 10 -7.07 -2.18 4.42
C VAL A 10 -6.33 -2.27 5.75
N ILE A 11 -5.19 -1.65 5.82
CA ILE A 11 -4.40 -1.59 7.04
C ILE A 11 -4.66 -0.23 7.69
N ALA A 12 -5.29 -0.24 8.84
CA ALA A 12 -5.65 0.99 9.53
C ALA A 12 -5.18 0.94 10.98
N GLY A 13 -5.01 2.10 11.57
CA GLY A 13 -4.59 2.19 12.95
C GLY A 13 -3.83 3.47 13.22
N CYS A 14 -3.34 3.60 14.44
CA CYS A 14 -2.56 4.77 14.83
C CYS A 14 -1.18 4.73 14.21
N ASN A 15 -0.69 5.90 13.83
CA ASN A 15 0.66 6.02 13.30
C ASN A 15 1.67 5.58 14.37
N GLY A 16 2.73 4.93 13.92
CA GLY A 16 3.78 4.51 14.82
C GLY A 16 3.49 3.23 15.57
N ALA A 17 2.37 2.57 15.28
CA ALA A 17 1.99 1.33 15.97
C ALA A 17 2.58 0.08 15.33
N GLY A 18 3.55 0.21 14.44
CA GLY A 18 4.18 -0.94 13.79
C GLY A 18 3.37 -1.52 12.66
N LYS A 19 2.35 -0.80 12.16
CA LYS A 19 1.49 -1.29 11.07
C LYS A 19 2.29 -1.69 9.84
N THR A 20 3.18 -0.81 9.41
CA THR A 20 3.94 -1.05 8.18
C THR A 20 4.85 -2.25 8.32
N THR A 21 5.53 -2.37 9.46
CA THR A 21 6.41 -3.51 9.71
C THR A 21 5.63 -4.81 9.71
N ALA A 22 4.48 -4.82 10.40
CA ALA A 22 3.63 -6.01 10.42
C ALA A 22 3.12 -6.36 9.03
N SER A 23 2.78 -5.34 8.23
CA SER A 23 2.30 -5.58 6.87
C SER A 23 3.35 -6.23 5.98
N PHE A 24 4.61 -5.86 6.13
CA PHE A 24 5.67 -6.44 5.32
C PHE A 24 5.85 -7.93 5.57
N THR A 25 5.41 -8.42 6.71
CA THR A 25 5.46 -9.84 7.02
C THR A 25 4.12 -10.52 6.72
N VAL A 26 3.04 -9.94 7.22
CA VAL A 26 1.72 -10.58 7.16
C VAL A 26 1.22 -10.68 5.73
N LEU A 27 1.35 -9.59 4.95
CA LEU A 27 0.75 -9.56 3.61
C LEU A 27 1.39 -10.58 2.66
N PRO A 28 2.72 -10.61 2.48
CA PRO A 28 3.28 -11.55 1.52
C PRO A 28 3.31 -12.98 2.03
N GLU A 29 3.52 -13.20 3.31
CA GLU A 29 3.74 -14.54 3.82
C GLU A 29 2.46 -15.24 4.25
N MET A 30 1.50 -14.50 4.79
CA MET A 30 0.30 -15.11 5.34
C MET A 30 -0.91 -14.93 4.44
N LEU A 31 -1.00 -13.83 3.73
CA LEU A 31 -2.16 -13.52 2.89
C LEU A 31 -1.86 -13.61 1.39
N ASP A 32 -0.64 -13.92 1.03
CA ASP A 32 -0.18 -13.99 -0.36
C ASP A 32 -0.53 -12.69 -1.11
N CYS A 33 -0.42 -11.56 -0.42
CA CYS A 33 -0.67 -10.26 -0.99
C CYS A 33 0.65 -9.53 -1.14
N ARG A 34 1.07 -9.28 -2.37
CA ARG A 34 2.38 -8.71 -2.65
C ARG A 34 2.33 -7.26 -3.11
N GLU A 35 1.13 -6.74 -3.35
CA GLU A 35 0.96 -5.35 -3.71
C GLU A 35 0.47 -4.58 -2.49
N PHE A 36 1.29 -3.68 -2.00
CA PHE A 36 1.00 -2.89 -0.81
C PHE A 36 1.26 -1.42 -1.13
N VAL A 37 0.25 -0.60 -0.93
CA VAL A 37 0.32 0.82 -1.27
C VAL A 37 0.29 1.64 0.01
N ASN A 38 1.30 2.46 0.22
CA ASN A 38 1.46 3.25 1.43
C ASN A 38 2.05 4.61 1.04
N ALA A 39 1.31 5.68 1.31
CA ALA A 39 1.75 7.03 0.94
C ALA A 39 3.05 7.43 1.62
N ASP A 40 3.27 7.02 2.86
CA ASP A 40 4.50 7.35 3.57
C ASP A 40 5.71 6.69 2.91
N GLU A 41 5.56 5.45 2.45
CA GLU A 41 6.63 4.76 1.75
C GLU A 41 6.91 5.39 0.39
N ILE A 42 5.85 5.84 -0.30
CA ILE A 42 6.02 6.56 -1.57
C ILE A 42 6.78 7.86 -1.32
N ALA A 43 6.39 8.61 -0.29
CA ALA A 43 7.05 9.86 0.04
C ALA A 43 8.52 9.63 0.41
N ALA A 44 8.82 8.58 1.16
CA ALA A 44 10.18 8.25 1.54
C ALA A 44 11.01 7.87 0.31
N GLY A 45 10.40 7.23 -0.67
CA GLY A 45 11.10 6.90 -1.91
C GLY A 45 11.38 8.12 -2.77
N LEU A 46 10.45 9.09 -2.77
CA LEU A 46 10.62 10.32 -3.53
C LEU A 46 11.64 11.26 -2.88
N SER A 47 11.61 11.35 -1.56
CA SER A 47 12.44 12.30 -0.83
C SER A 47 12.78 11.72 0.54
N PRO A 48 13.82 10.88 0.62
CA PRO A 48 14.13 10.15 1.86
C PRO A 48 14.43 11.05 3.06
N PHE A 49 14.97 12.24 2.82
CA PHE A 49 15.31 13.15 3.91
C PHE A 49 14.26 14.20 4.18
N ASN A 50 13.26 14.30 3.32
CA ASN A 50 12.17 15.27 3.50
C ASN A 50 10.86 14.73 2.94
N PRO A 51 10.39 13.57 3.44
CA PRO A 51 9.17 12.98 2.89
C PRO A 51 7.94 13.88 3.07
N GLU A 52 7.92 14.70 4.12
CA GLU A 52 6.79 15.59 4.37
C GLU A 52 6.64 16.64 3.27
N GLY A 53 7.74 17.04 2.64
CA GLY A 53 7.72 18.01 1.56
C GLY A 53 7.06 17.50 0.29
N VAL A 54 6.88 16.19 0.16
CA VAL A 54 6.26 15.58 -1.02
C VAL A 54 5.00 14.81 -0.68
N ALA A 55 4.39 15.11 0.47
CA ALA A 55 3.22 14.35 0.94
C ALA A 55 2.06 14.40 -0.04
N ILE A 56 1.79 15.56 -0.62
CA ILE A 56 0.68 15.70 -1.57
C ILE A 56 0.95 14.91 -2.84
N GLN A 57 2.18 14.99 -3.35
CA GLN A 57 2.58 14.24 -4.53
C GLN A 57 2.49 12.74 -4.25
N ALA A 58 2.93 12.31 -3.09
CA ALA A 58 2.86 10.90 -2.69
C ALA A 58 1.40 10.43 -2.62
N GLY A 59 0.51 11.26 -2.10
CA GLY A 59 -0.92 10.93 -2.05
C GLY A 59 -1.52 10.75 -3.43
N ARG A 60 -1.14 11.61 -4.37
CA ARG A 60 -1.62 11.49 -5.75
C ARG A 60 -1.11 10.20 -6.39
N LEU A 61 0.16 9.88 -6.19
CA LEU A 61 0.73 8.65 -6.73
C LEU A 61 0.08 7.42 -6.13
N MET A 62 -0.25 7.48 -4.84
CA MET A 62 -0.96 6.41 -4.17
C MET A 62 -2.32 6.15 -4.83
N ILE A 63 -3.08 7.21 -5.09
CA ILE A 63 -4.38 7.08 -5.72
C ILE A 63 -4.24 6.50 -7.12
N GLU A 64 -3.28 6.98 -7.90
CA GLU A 64 -3.04 6.44 -9.24
C GLU A 64 -2.70 4.97 -9.21
N ARG A 65 -1.87 4.57 -8.24
CA ARG A 65 -1.48 3.16 -8.09
C ARG A 65 -2.68 2.30 -7.72
N ILE A 66 -3.52 2.77 -6.80
CA ILE A 66 -4.72 2.04 -6.40
C ILE A 66 -5.65 1.84 -7.59
N ILE A 67 -5.88 2.90 -8.38
CA ILE A 67 -6.73 2.81 -9.56
C ILE A 67 -6.17 1.79 -10.54
N HIS A 68 -4.86 1.81 -10.77
CA HIS A 68 -4.21 0.86 -11.65
C HIS A 68 -4.42 -0.59 -11.17
N LEU A 69 -4.22 -0.84 -9.87
CA LEU A 69 -4.38 -2.18 -9.33
C LEU A 69 -5.83 -2.67 -9.42
N LEU A 70 -6.78 -1.76 -9.22
CA LEU A 70 -8.19 -2.10 -9.39
C LEU A 70 -8.50 -2.47 -10.83
N LYS A 71 -7.99 -1.72 -11.78
CA LYS A 71 -8.23 -2.00 -13.21
C LYS A 71 -7.61 -3.31 -13.63
N GLU A 72 -6.46 -3.65 -13.08
CA GLU A 72 -5.78 -4.90 -13.42
C GLU A 72 -6.36 -6.10 -12.67
N GLY A 73 -7.29 -5.87 -11.76
CA GLY A 73 -7.88 -6.95 -10.97
C GLY A 73 -6.90 -7.62 -10.02
N GLU A 74 -5.94 -6.86 -9.52
CA GLU A 74 -4.93 -7.40 -8.62
C GLU A 74 -5.41 -7.41 -7.17
N THR A 75 -4.96 -8.40 -6.42
CA THR A 75 -5.11 -8.38 -4.96
C THR A 75 -4.11 -7.39 -4.41
N PHE A 76 -4.56 -6.46 -3.60
CA PHE A 76 -3.64 -5.49 -3.02
C PHE A 76 -4.12 -5.02 -1.66
N ALA A 77 -3.22 -4.37 -0.95
CA ALA A 77 -3.51 -3.75 0.33
C ALA A 77 -3.09 -2.29 0.29
N PHE A 78 -3.73 -1.46 1.09
CA PHE A 78 -3.26 -0.10 1.29
C PHE A 78 -3.37 0.27 2.75
N GLU A 79 -2.54 1.20 3.16
CA GLU A 79 -2.49 1.67 4.54
C GLU A 79 -3.06 3.07 4.62
N THR A 80 -3.95 3.26 5.59
CA THR A 80 -4.56 4.58 5.84
C THR A 80 -3.95 5.25 7.06
#